data_cfa8b384b06b58ff6ac503210bb0b40d
#
_entry.id   cfa8b384b06b58ff6ac503210bb0b40d
#
_cell.length_a   1.000
_cell.length_b   1.000
_cell.length_c   1.000
_cell.angle_alpha   90.00
_cell.angle_beta   90.00
_cell.angle_gamma   90.00
#
_symmetry.space_group_name_H-M   'P 1'
#
loop_
_entity.id
_entity.type
_entity.pdbx_description
1 polymer ?
#
loop_
_entity_poly.entity_id
_entity_poly.type
_entity_poly.pdbx_seq_one_letter_code
_entity_poly.pdbx_strand_id
1 'polypeptide(L)'
;MPKYKCQNVTNFQRSIISASCSLLVINLDTNRNYYQAMPTYTGISGEAFRHPLDRQAEQTLRSVPGFDLLASKFIEFLYERPQLIYHTGNSIQVGPRQYATIYRLFRESVRDLDVFPEPVLFVTQNPIANSYALGQEKPYIVLNSGILDLLNESEIRAVLAHELGHIKCGHTILIQMAMWAMSVVSAISEMTFGLGGLISSGLIYAFFEWRRKAELSSDRATLLVTDDIDTVISTMMKISGGSHAYAHEVSMPEFIRQSEDYRELDKDNLNQVYKFLLYNGSGSPTSMLSHPFPVDRLHYIRDWAGSEEYRQIRLGNYKRAGASGAVDVEVEEPTNPPPKPESEPDRLRRQIEDLQAEVDRMKRKG
;
A
#
# COMPACT_ATOMS: atom_id res chain seq x y z
N MET A 1 13.88 -74.62 -16.88
CA MET A 1 15.06 -73.76 -16.89
C MET A 1 15.70 -73.83 -18.25
N PRO A 2 15.87 -72.73 -18.93
CA PRO A 2 17.15 -72.40 -19.55
C PRO A 2 17.61 -70.98 -19.28
N LYS A 3 18.94 -70.85 -19.14
CA LYS A 3 19.73 -69.64 -18.96
C LYS A 3 19.80 -68.88 -20.29
N TYR A 4 19.41 -67.62 -20.33
CA TYR A 4 19.77 -66.74 -21.43
C TYR A 4 20.89 -65.81 -21.01
N LYS A 5 22.00 -65.87 -21.76
CA LYS A 5 23.18 -65.00 -21.71
C LYS A 5 22.83 -63.62 -22.28
N CYS A 6 23.09 -62.57 -21.54
CA CYS A 6 23.25 -61.24 -22.12
C CYS A 6 24.49 -61.16 -22.98
N GLN A 7 24.32 -60.89 -24.25
CA GLN A 7 25.40 -60.43 -25.12
C GLN A 7 24.89 -59.30 -26.05
N ASN A 8 25.71 -58.23 -26.08
CA ASN A 8 25.72 -57.15 -27.05
C ASN A 8 24.66 -56.08 -26.96
N VAL A 9 24.86 -55.10 -26.10
CA VAL A 9 24.35 -53.73 -26.27
C VAL A 9 25.35 -52.99 -27.18
N THR A 10 24.93 -52.65 -28.38
CA THR A 10 25.76 -51.98 -29.39
C THR A 10 26.14 -50.57 -28.98
N ASN A 11 27.31 -50.08 -29.41
CA ASN A 11 27.84 -48.72 -29.12
C ASN A 11 26.87 -47.59 -29.46
N PHE A 12 25.85 -47.82 -30.27
CA PHE A 12 24.82 -46.85 -30.65
C PHE A 12 23.87 -46.51 -29.51
N GLN A 13 23.49 -47.46 -28.67
CA GLN A 13 22.64 -47.22 -27.50
C GLN A 13 23.34 -46.47 -26.35
N ARG A 14 24.66 -46.59 -26.24
CA ARG A 14 25.45 -45.81 -25.27
C ARG A 14 25.54 -44.32 -25.67
N SER A 15 25.58 -44.00 -26.96
CA SER A 15 25.60 -42.61 -27.44
C SER A 15 24.28 -41.89 -27.18
N ILE A 16 23.12 -42.56 -27.34
CA ILE A 16 21.79 -41.97 -27.09
C ILE A 16 21.56 -41.73 -25.59
N ILE A 17 21.98 -42.65 -24.74
CA ILE A 17 21.86 -42.50 -23.27
C ILE A 17 22.75 -41.37 -22.75
N SER A 18 23.96 -41.19 -23.33
CA SER A 18 24.86 -40.07 -22.99
C SER A 18 24.31 -38.74 -23.43
N ALA A 19 23.73 -38.65 -24.63
CA ALA A 19 23.11 -37.39 -25.12
C ALA A 19 21.85 -37.01 -24.36
N SER A 20 21.00 -37.98 -23.98
CA SER A 20 19.82 -37.72 -23.16
C SER A 20 20.17 -37.27 -21.73
N CYS A 21 21.24 -37.84 -21.16
CA CYS A 21 21.69 -37.44 -19.83
C CYS A 21 22.30 -36.02 -19.83
N SER A 22 23.03 -35.64 -20.89
CA SER A 22 23.59 -34.29 -21.03
C SER A 22 22.49 -33.23 -21.28
N LEU A 23 21.44 -33.56 -22.02
CA LEU A 23 20.28 -32.68 -22.23
C LEU A 23 19.44 -32.52 -20.95
N LEU A 24 19.32 -33.57 -20.12
CA LEU A 24 18.65 -33.49 -18.82
C LEU A 24 19.45 -32.65 -17.79
N VAL A 25 20.79 -32.74 -17.84
CA VAL A 25 21.66 -31.93 -16.95
C VAL A 25 21.66 -30.46 -17.38
N ILE A 26 21.61 -30.15 -18.66
CA ILE A 26 21.51 -28.75 -19.16
C ILE A 26 20.17 -28.13 -18.79
N ASN A 27 19.05 -28.89 -18.79
CA ASN A 27 17.75 -28.38 -18.35
C ASN A 27 17.63 -28.23 -16.82
N LEU A 28 18.43 -28.96 -16.04
CA LEU A 28 18.42 -28.82 -14.58
C LEU A 28 19.25 -27.59 -14.12
N ASP A 29 20.27 -27.20 -14.86
CA ASP A 29 21.06 -26.01 -14.51
C ASP A 29 20.39 -24.70 -14.96
N THR A 30 19.59 -24.70 -16.05
CA THR A 30 18.76 -23.52 -16.39
C THR A 30 17.58 -23.31 -15.46
N ASN A 31 17.11 -24.36 -14.77
CA ASN A 31 16.05 -24.24 -13.76
C ASN A 31 16.58 -23.91 -12.34
N ARG A 32 17.91 -24.02 -12.10
CA ARG A 32 18.50 -23.63 -10.82
C ARG A 32 18.60 -22.12 -10.63
N ASN A 33 18.59 -21.32 -11.69
CA ASN A 33 18.63 -19.87 -11.60
C ASN A 33 17.25 -19.20 -11.37
N TYR A 34 16.15 -19.95 -11.41
CA TYR A 34 14.80 -19.41 -11.13
C TYR A 34 14.39 -19.45 -9.65
N TYR A 35 15.16 -20.12 -8.77
CA TYR A 35 14.96 -20.06 -7.33
C TYR A 35 16.08 -19.26 -6.65
N GLN A 36 16.35 -18.03 -7.10
CA GLN A 36 16.92 -17.07 -6.15
C GLN A 36 15.88 -16.96 -5.03
N ALA A 37 16.31 -17.33 -3.82
CA ALA A 37 15.43 -17.18 -2.66
C ALA A 37 14.96 -15.73 -2.61
N MET A 38 13.63 -15.53 -2.70
CA MET A 38 13.04 -14.20 -2.61
C MET A 38 13.54 -13.52 -1.33
N PRO A 39 13.90 -12.24 -1.38
CA PRO A 39 14.42 -11.55 -0.21
C PRO A 39 13.37 -11.55 0.92
N THR A 40 13.82 -11.88 2.12
CA THR A 40 13.01 -11.83 3.33
C THR A 40 13.51 -10.69 4.21
N TYR A 41 12.63 -9.77 4.58
CA TYR A 41 12.98 -8.55 5.31
C TYR A 41 12.64 -8.69 6.80
N THR A 42 13.34 -9.57 7.50
CA THR A 42 13.10 -9.86 8.92
C THR A 42 13.21 -8.62 9.80
N GLY A 43 12.14 -8.32 10.55
CA GLY A 43 12.07 -7.17 11.44
C GLY A 43 11.93 -5.83 10.73
N ILE A 44 11.68 -5.77 9.42
CA ILE A 44 11.55 -4.49 8.72
C ILE A 44 10.43 -3.64 9.33
N SER A 45 10.72 -2.37 9.58
CA SER A 45 9.69 -1.39 9.96
C SER A 45 8.99 -0.84 8.71
N GLY A 46 7.70 -0.54 8.78
CA GLY A 46 7.01 0.21 7.74
C GLY A 46 7.71 1.53 7.38
N GLU A 47 8.33 2.17 8.38
CA GLU A 47 9.12 3.41 8.18
C GLU A 47 10.37 3.23 7.32
N ALA A 48 10.85 2.00 7.11
CA ALA A 48 12.02 1.73 6.27
C ALA A 48 11.76 1.97 4.78
N PHE A 49 10.52 1.77 4.33
CA PHE A 49 10.13 1.94 2.93
C PHE A 49 9.02 2.98 2.73
N ARG A 50 8.55 3.61 3.81
CA ARG A 50 7.47 4.59 3.76
C ARG A 50 7.85 5.79 2.89
N HIS A 51 6.97 6.13 1.93
CA HIS A 51 7.20 7.24 1.01
C HIS A 51 7.16 8.58 1.74
N PRO A 52 8.08 9.55 1.44
CA PRO A 52 8.10 10.85 2.10
C PRO A 52 6.79 11.64 2.00
N LEU A 53 6.13 11.59 0.83
CA LEU A 53 4.83 12.27 0.61
C LEU A 53 3.70 11.67 1.47
N ASP A 54 3.70 10.35 1.73
CA ASP A 54 2.76 9.71 2.64
C ASP A 54 2.96 10.23 4.06
N ARG A 55 4.21 10.24 4.54
CA ARG A 55 4.54 10.74 5.88
C ARG A 55 4.14 12.21 6.06
N GLN A 56 4.44 13.04 5.07
CA GLN A 56 4.07 14.46 5.06
C GLN A 56 2.55 14.64 5.07
N ALA A 57 1.83 13.90 4.24
CA ALA A 57 0.36 13.99 4.15
C ALA A 57 -0.32 13.51 5.44
N GLU A 58 0.20 12.47 6.12
CA GLU A 58 -0.30 12.06 7.43
C GLU A 58 -0.08 13.13 8.49
N GLN A 59 1.09 13.74 8.54
CA GLN A 59 1.37 14.84 9.46
C GLN A 59 0.42 16.02 9.23
N THR A 60 0.16 16.36 7.97
CA THR A 60 -0.79 17.40 7.59
C THR A 60 -2.21 17.03 8.03
N LEU A 61 -2.66 15.80 7.76
CA LEU A 61 -3.96 15.30 8.17
C LEU A 61 -4.15 15.40 9.70
N ARG A 62 -3.16 14.97 10.48
CA ARG A 62 -3.21 15.01 11.94
C ARG A 62 -3.23 16.45 12.49
N SER A 63 -2.73 17.43 11.74
CA SER A 63 -2.78 18.86 12.13
C SER A 63 -4.11 19.54 11.81
N VAL A 64 -5.02 18.88 11.07
CA VAL A 64 -6.31 19.49 10.72
C VAL A 64 -7.18 19.63 11.97
N PRO A 65 -7.78 20.82 12.21
CA PRO A 65 -8.68 21.02 13.33
C PRO A 65 -9.83 19.98 13.35
N GLY A 66 -10.04 19.35 14.49
CA GLY A 66 -11.06 18.32 14.68
C GLY A 66 -10.56 16.88 14.47
N PHE A 67 -9.33 16.67 13.99
CA PHE A 67 -8.77 15.32 13.83
C PHE A 67 -8.74 14.55 15.17
N ASP A 68 -8.23 15.15 16.24
CA ASP A 68 -8.13 14.49 17.56
C ASP A 68 -9.49 14.13 18.13
N LEU A 69 -10.50 15.02 17.94
CA LEU A 69 -11.87 14.74 18.34
C LEU A 69 -12.45 13.56 17.55
N LEU A 70 -12.21 13.51 16.23
CA LEU A 70 -12.63 12.42 15.38
C LEU A 70 -11.95 11.10 15.80
N ALA A 71 -10.64 11.13 16.04
CA ALA A 71 -9.87 9.97 16.46
C ALA A 71 -10.36 9.41 17.80
N SER A 72 -10.62 10.28 18.80
CA SER A 72 -11.13 9.85 20.10
C SER A 72 -12.51 9.21 19.99
N LYS A 73 -13.41 9.76 19.17
CA LYS A 73 -14.75 9.21 18.92
C LYS A 73 -14.72 7.91 18.13
N PHE A 74 -13.80 7.78 17.17
CA PHE A 74 -13.60 6.54 16.43
C PHE A 74 -13.19 5.38 17.33
N ILE A 75 -12.24 5.60 18.25
CA ILE A 75 -11.79 4.60 19.23
C ILE A 75 -12.94 4.17 20.14
N GLU A 76 -13.81 5.10 20.55
CA GLU A 76 -14.98 4.82 21.39
C GLU A 76 -15.98 3.87 20.70
N PHE A 77 -16.12 3.95 19.36
CA PHE A 77 -17.11 3.19 18.58
C PHE A 77 -16.63 1.81 18.07
N LEU A 78 -15.33 1.48 18.11
CA LEU A 78 -14.73 0.18 17.74
C LEU A 78 -15.38 -0.50 16.52
N TYR A 79 -15.10 0.03 15.34
CA TYR A 79 -15.75 -0.38 14.07
C TYR A 79 -15.22 -1.71 13.48
N GLU A 80 -14.21 -2.35 14.07
CA GLU A 80 -13.57 -3.56 13.48
C GLU A 80 -14.47 -4.80 13.49
N ARG A 81 -15.21 -5.03 14.57
CA ARG A 81 -16.01 -6.25 14.73
C ARG A 81 -17.12 -6.43 13.69
N PRO A 82 -17.94 -5.43 13.36
CA PRO A 82 -19.02 -5.60 12.38
C PRO A 82 -18.51 -6.00 11.01
N GLN A 83 -17.41 -5.44 10.55
CA GLN A 83 -16.83 -5.74 9.24
C GLN A 83 -16.23 -7.15 9.20
N LEU A 84 -15.52 -7.58 10.25
CA LEU A 84 -14.99 -8.94 10.34
C LEU A 84 -16.13 -9.98 10.37
N ILE A 85 -17.22 -9.72 11.11
CA ILE A 85 -18.42 -10.57 11.14
C ILE A 85 -19.03 -10.66 9.74
N TYR A 86 -19.16 -9.53 9.05
CA TYR A 86 -19.72 -9.48 7.69
C TYR A 86 -18.89 -10.35 6.73
N HIS A 87 -17.56 -10.22 6.70
CA HIS A 87 -16.72 -11.01 5.80
C HIS A 87 -16.68 -12.48 6.20
N THR A 88 -16.69 -12.80 7.49
CA THR A 88 -16.77 -14.19 7.94
C THR A 88 -18.06 -14.87 7.50
N GLY A 89 -19.18 -14.11 7.46
CA GLY A 89 -20.47 -14.64 7.05
C GLY A 89 -20.77 -14.59 5.55
N ASN A 90 -20.09 -13.71 4.79
CA ASN A 90 -20.47 -13.40 3.40
C ASN A 90 -19.32 -13.56 2.38
N SER A 91 -18.14 -13.97 2.82
CA SER A 91 -16.97 -14.16 1.94
C SER A 91 -16.34 -15.52 2.20
N ILE A 92 -15.46 -15.95 1.30
CA ILE A 92 -14.69 -17.19 1.46
C ILE A 92 -13.39 -16.88 2.19
N GLN A 93 -13.19 -17.41 3.39
CA GLN A 93 -11.91 -17.30 4.09
C GLN A 93 -10.87 -18.18 3.41
N VAL A 94 -9.74 -17.60 3.02
CA VAL A 94 -8.62 -18.29 2.38
C VAL A 94 -7.83 -19.09 3.42
N GLY A 95 -7.47 -20.32 3.06
CA GLY A 95 -6.73 -21.21 3.95
C GLY A 95 -6.10 -22.39 3.22
N PRO A 96 -5.36 -23.26 3.92
CA PRO A 96 -4.59 -24.35 3.29
C PRO A 96 -5.47 -25.39 2.57
N ARG A 97 -6.77 -25.44 2.88
CA ARG A 97 -7.75 -26.35 2.26
C ARG A 97 -8.75 -25.62 1.37
N GLN A 98 -8.63 -24.29 1.24
CA GLN A 98 -9.55 -23.46 0.49
C GLN A 98 -8.77 -22.29 -0.13
N TYR A 99 -8.73 -22.21 -1.47
CA TYR A 99 -7.82 -21.34 -2.21
C TYR A 99 -6.34 -21.57 -1.86
N ALA A 100 -5.89 -22.83 -1.84
CA ALA A 100 -4.56 -23.24 -1.35
C ALA A 100 -3.40 -22.50 -2.05
N THR A 101 -3.50 -22.22 -3.36
CA THR A 101 -2.50 -21.45 -4.11
C THR A 101 -2.43 -20.00 -3.59
N ILE A 102 -3.58 -19.35 -3.44
CA ILE A 102 -3.65 -17.98 -2.92
C ILE A 102 -3.14 -17.91 -1.48
N TYR A 103 -3.49 -18.92 -0.67
CA TYR A 103 -2.97 -19.06 0.70
C TYR A 103 -1.45 -19.15 0.72
N ARG A 104 -0.85 -19.93 -0.16
CA ARG A 104 0.62 -20.05 -0.27
C ARG A 104 1.26 -18.70 -0.61
N LEU A 105 0.77 -18.03 -1.65
CA LEU A 105 1.26 -16.70 -2.06
C LEU A 105 1.15 -15.68 -0.93
N PHE A 106 0.02 -15.70 -0.22
CA PHE A 106 -0.22 -14.84 0.93
C PHE A 106 0.78 -15.09 2.07
N ARG A 107 0.97 -16.37 2.46
CA ARG A 107 1.91 -16.75 3.53
C ARG A 107 3.35 -16.40 3.19
N GLU A 108 3.75 -16.58 1.94
CA GLU A 108 5.06 -16.15 1.45
C GLU A 108 5.23 -14.63 1.57
N SER A 109 4.24 -13.84 1.15
CA SER A 109 4.28 -12.39 1.22
C SER A 109 4.30 -11.87 2.67
N VAL A 110 3.51 -12.49 3.58
CA VAL A 110 3.52 -12.19 5.04
C VAL A 110 4.90 -12.42 5.63
N ARG A 111 5.54 -13.56 5.29
CA ARG A 111 6.89 -13.89 5.74
C ARG A 111 7.92 -12.90 5.20
N ASP A 112 7.84 -12.59 3.90
CA ASP A 112 8.85 -11.79 3.20
C ASP A 112 8.85 -10.33 3.68
N LEU A 113 7.68 -9.78 4.02
CA LEU A 113 7.53 -8.43 4.60
C LEU A 113 7.48 -8.43 6.13
N ASP A 114 7.58 -9.60 6.76
CA ASP A 114 7.53 -9.79 8.22
C ASP A 114 6.35 -9.05 8.87
N VAL A 115 5.13 -9.36 8.41
CA VAL A 115 3.90 -8.73 8.93
C VAL A 115 3.36 -9.52 10.11
N PHE A 116 3.20 -8.85 11.24
CA PHE A 116 2.62 -9.41 12.46
C PHE A 116 1.72 -8.37 13.17
N PRO A 117 0.54 -8.76 13.69
CA PRO A 117 -0.07 -10.10 13.58
C PRO A 117 -0.45 -10.45 12.14
N GLU A 118 -0.46 -11.77 11.84
CA GLU A 118 -0.83 -12.25 10.51
C GLU A 118 -2.30 -11.89 10.21
N PRO A 119 -2.58 -11.24 9.08
CA PRO A 119 -3.95 -10.90 8.71
C PRO A 119 -4.79 -12.12 8.34
N VAL A 120 -6.11 -12.00 8.45
CA VAL A 120 -7.04 -12.97 7.85
C VAL A 120 -7.29 -12.56 6.39
N LEU A 121 -7.27 -13.52 5.47
CA LEU A 121 -7.50 -13.28 4.05
C LEU A 121 -8.88 -13.81 3.63
N PHE A 122 -9.65 -12.97 2.95
CA PHE A 122 -10.97 -13.30 2.38
C PHE A 122 -10.99 -13.08 0.87
N VAL A 123 -11.80 -13.88 0.17
CA VAL A 123 -12.22 -13.64 -1.22
C VAL A 123 -13.72 -13.39 -1.21
N THR A 124 -14.16 -12.27 -1.78
CA THR A 124 -15.57 -11.92 -1.92
C THR A 124 -16.00 -11.94 -3.38
N GLN A 125 -17.26 -12.32 -3.63
CA GLN A 125 -17.82 -12.35 -4.98
C GLN A 125 -18.06 -10.90 -5.45
N ASN A 126 -17.16 -10.40 -6.27
CA ASN A 126 -17.26 -9.10 -6.92
C ASN A 126 -16.42 -9.11 -8.20
N PRO A 127 -17.00 -8.85 -9.40
CA PRO A 127 -16.26 -8.86 -10.66
C PRO A 127 -15.31 -7.66 -10.84
N ILE A 128 -15.44 -6.62 -10.02
CA ILE A 128 -14.52 -5.47 -10.06
C ILE A 128 -13.18 -5.90 -9.48
N ALA A 129 -12.11 -5.76 -10.27
CA ALA A 129 -10.74 -6.04 -9.81
C ALA A 129 -10.32 -5.01 -8.75
N ASN A 130 -10.51 -5.34 -7.48
CA ASN A 130 -10.18 -4.50 -6.34
C ASN A 130 -9.82 -5.35 -5.12
N SER A 131 -9.06 -4.77 -4.20
CA SER A 131 -8.73 -5.32 -2.89
C SER A 131 -8.66 -4.23 -1.85
N TYR A 132 -8.64 -4.59 -0.58
CA TYR A 132 -8.41 -3.66 0.52
C TYR A 132 -7.98 -4.38 1.78
N ALA A 133 -7.25 -3.65 2.63
CA ALA A 133 -6.85 -4.09 3.97
C ALA A 133 -7.50 -3.20 5.02
N LEU A 134 -8.02 -3.80 6.08
CA LEU A 134 -8.63 -3.12 7.22
C LEU A 134 -8.27 -3.83 8.53
N GLY A 135 -8.61 -3.21 9.67
CA GLY A 135 -8.31 -3.73 11.01
C GLY A 135 -6.92 -3.33 11.51
N GLN A 136 -6.80 -3.22 12.82
CA GLN A 136 -5.55 -2.90 13.52
C GLN A 136 -5.14 -4.04 14.45
N GLU A 137 -5.99 -4.43 15.38
CA GLU A 137 -5.71 -5.55 16.30
C GLU A 137 -5.87 -6.90 15.61
N LYS A 138 -6.84 -7.01 14.72
CA LYS A 138 -7.13 -8.18 13.90
C LYS A 138 -7.19 -7.77 12.44
N PRO A 139 -6.04 -7.50 11.80
CA PRO A 139 -6.02 -7.06 10.42
C PRO A 139 -6.57 -8.16 9.50
N TYR A 140 -7.22 -7.73 8.43
CA TYR A 140 -7.69 -8.63 7.38
C TYR A 140 -7.58 -7.98 6.01
N ILE A 141 -7.45 -8.83 5.01
CA ILE A 141 -7.39 -8.44 3.59
C ILE A 141 -8.59 -9.07 2.89
N VAL A 142 -9.20 -8.33 1.99
CA VAL A 142 -10.28 -8.81 1.12
C VAL A 142 -9.86 -8.65 -0.32
N LEU A 143 -9.88 -9.75 -1.07
CA LEU A 143 -9.72 -9.76 -2.52
C LEU A 143 -11.09 -9.92 -3.16
N ASN A 144 -11.43 -9.08 -4.13
CA ASN A 144 -12.55 -9.33 -5.01
C ASN A 144 -12.23 -10.46 -5.99
N SER A 145 -13.20 -11.31 -6.33
CA SER A 145 -13.01 -12.41 -7.30
C SER A 145 -12.49 -11.94 -8.65
N GLY A 146 -12.84 -10.71 -9.08
CA GLY A 146 -12.33 -10.13 -10.32
C GLY A 146 -10.81 -9.99 -10.38
N ILE A 147 -10.11 -9.91 -9.23
CA ILE A 147 -8.62 -9.97 -9.18
C ILE A 147 -8.13 -11.36 -9.62
N LEU A 148 -8.77 -12.42 -9.12
CA LEU A 148 -8.39 -13.80 -9.40
C LEU A 148 -8.66 -14.17 -10.87
N ASP A 149 -9.67 -13.55 -11.48
CA ASP A 149 -9.99 -13.73 -12.89
C ASP A 149 -9.06 -12.95 -13.83
N LEU A 150 -8.52 -11.81 -13.38
CA LEU A 150 -7.73 -10.89 -14.21
C LEU A 150 -6.23 -11.16 -14.15
N LEU A 151 -5.70 -11.52 -12.98
CA LEU A 151 -4.27 -11.52 -12.66
C LEU A 151 -3.70 -12.95 -12.58
N ASN A 152 -2.43 -13.09 -12.95
CA ASN A 152 -1.68 -14.32 -12.71
C ASN A 152 -1.14 -14.41 -11.27
N GLU A 153 -0.51 -15.54 -10.89
CA GLU A 153 -0.02 -15.76 -9.53
C GLU A 153 0.99 -14.71 -9.04
N SER A 154 1.93 -14.26 -9.90
CA SER A 154 2.92 -13.24 -9.53
C SER A 154 2.26 -11.87 -9.31
N GLU A 155 1.28 -11.53 -10.12
CA GLU A 155 0.51 -10.30 -10.00
C GLU A 155 -0.46 -10.32 -8.80
N ILE A 156 -1.07 -11.48 -8.50
CA ILE A 156 -1.84 -11.66 -7.25
C ILE A 156 -0.93 -11.49 -6.03
N ARG A 157 0.30 -12.02 -6.09
CA ARG A 157 1.29 -11.80 -5.04
C ARG A 157 1.64 -10.32 -4.89
N ALA A 158 1.74 -9.57 -6.00
CA ALA A 158 1.95 -8.12 -5.98
C ALA A 158 0.80 -7.39 -5.27
N VAL A 159 -0.46 -7.75 -5.56
CA VAL A 159 -1.64 -7.20 -4.87
C VAL A 159 -1.62 -7.54 -3.37
N LEU A 160 -1.32 -8.78 -3.00
CA LEU A 160 -1.22 -9.18 -1.59
C LEU A 160 -0.13 -8.39 -0.85
N ALA A 161 1.02 -8.19 -1.49
CA ALA A 161 2.11 -7.39 -0.95
C ALA A 161 1.72 -5.91 -0.76
N HIS A 162 0.93 -5.37 -1.69
CA HIS A 162 0.37 -4.02 -1.59
C HIS A 162 -0.52 -3.86 -0.35
N GLU A 163 -1.46 -4.77 -0.15
CA GLU A 163 -2.35 -4.76 1.02
C GLU A 163 -1.58 -4.98 2.34
N LEU A 164 -0.57 -5.86 2.33
CA LEU A 164 0.33 -6.03 3.47
C LEU A 164 1.16 -4.76 3.75
N GLY A 165 1.50 -3.99 2.71
CA GLY A 165 2.13 -2.68 2.83
C GLY A 165 1.27 -1.70 3.62
N HIS A 166 -0.03 -1.62 3.33
CA HIS A 166 -0.97 -0.81 4.11
C HIS A 166 -1.01 -1.22 5.57
N ILE A 167 -1.05 -2.52 5.87
CA ILE A 167 -1.02 -3.02 7.25
C ILE A 167 0.30 -2.66 7.93
N LYS A 168 1.43 -2.90 7.26
CA LYS A 168 2.78 -2.67 7.81
C LYS A 168 3.06 -1.20 8.12
N CYS A 169 2.53 -0.28 7.30
CA CYS A 169 2.65 1.16 7.50
C CYS A 169 1.57 1.74 8.44
N GLY A 170 0.64 0.92 8.95
CA GLY A 170 -0.42 1.37 9.86
C GLY A 170 -1.51 2.21 9.20
N HIS A 171 -1.67 2.12 7.88
CA HIS A 171 -2.67 2.90 7.14
C HIS A 171 -4.11 2.49 7.44
N THR A 172 -4.34 1.24 7.83
CA THR A 172 -5.66 0.64 7.99
C THR A 172 -6.55 1.40 8.97
N ILE A 173 -5.99 1.91 10.07
CA ILE A 173 -6.76 2.68 11.06
C ILE A 173 -7.24 4.02 10.49
N LEU A 174 -6.40 4.74 9.79
CA LEU A 174 -6.76 6.04 9.20
C LEU A 174 -7.76 5.87 8.04
N ILE A 175 -7.64 4.78 7.27
CA ILE A 175 -8.62 4.41 6.23
C ILE A 175 -10.00 4.17 6.86
N GLN A 176 -10.06 3.41 7.95
CA GLN A 176 -11.30 3.14 8.68
C GLN A 176 -11.89 4.42 9.29
N MET A 177 -11.03 5.27 9.87
CA MET A 177 -11.45 6.57 10.39
C MET A 177 -12.05 7.45 9.30
N ALA A 178 -11.45 7.48 8.09
CA ALA A 178 -12.00 8.22 6.96
C ALA A 178 -13.37 7.70 6.54
N MET A 179 -13.54 6.38 6.46
CA MET A 179 -14.83 5.75 6.13
C MET A 179 -15.91 6.06 7.18
N TRP A 180 -15.55 5.97 8.45
CA TRP A 180 -16.46 6.31 9.55
C TRP A 180 -16.79 7.80 9.56
N ALA A 181 -15.80 8.69 9.36
CA ALA A 181 -16.00 10.13 9.30
C ALA A 181 -17.01 10.52 8.20
N MET A 182 -16.91 9.93 7.01
CA MET A 182 -17.86 10.16 5.93
C MET A 182 -19.30 9.83 6.34
N SER A 183 -19.51 8.71 7.04
CA SER A 183 -20.84 8.29 7.51
C SER A 183 -21.41 9.26 8.56
N VAL A 184 -20.56 9.70 9.50
CA VAL A 184 -20.97 10.64 10.58
C VAL A 184 -21.22 12.04 10.04
N VAL A 185 -20.39 12.51 9.09
CA VAL A 185 -20.55 13.84 8.51
C VAL A 185 -21.85 13.98 7.75
N SER A 186 -22.29 12.96 7.02
CA SER A 186 -23.59 12.97 6.37
C SER A 186 -24.70 13.20 7.39
N ALA A 187 -24.69 12.46 8.51
CA ALA A 187 -25.69 12.59 9.56
C ALA A 187 -25.65 13.98 10.25
N ILE A 188 -24.45 14.51 10.54
CA ILE A 188 -24.29 15.82 11.19
C ILE A 188 -24.70 16.96 10.23
N SER A 189 -24.39 16.84 8.95
CA SER A 189 -24.77 17.83 7.93
C SER A 189 -26.29 18.01 7.85
N GLU A 190 -27.03 16.91 7.91
CA GLU A 190 -28.49 16.94 7.97
C GLU A 190 -29.01 17.63 9.25
N MET A 191 -28.38 17.40 10.40
CA MET A 191 -28.78 17.97 11.69
C MET A 191 -28.41 19.45 11.86
N THR A 192 -27.38 19.95 11.14
CA THR A 192 -26.85 21.32 11.33
C THR A 192 -27.14 22.26 10.17
N PHE A 193 -28.11 21.93 9.31
CA PHE A 193 -28.47 22.74 8.13
C PHE A 193 -27.24 23.13 7.26
N GLY A 194 -26.26 22.23 7.17
CA GLY A 194 -25.07 22.40 6.31
C GLY A 194 -23.87 23.10 6.95
N LEU A 195 -24.00 23.74 8.13
CA LEU A 195 -22.88 24.43 8.78
C LEU A 195 -21.79 23.47 9.26
N GLY A 196 -22.15 22.29 9.75
CA GLY A 196 -21.19 21.22 10.08
C GLY A 196 -20.45 20.67 8.86
N GLY A 197 -21.02 20.80 7.68
CA GLY A 197 -20.44 20.33 6.41
C GLY A 197 -19.17 21.09 5.98
N LEU A 198 -19.01 22.35 6.35
CA LEU A 198 -17.83 23.15 5.95
C LEU A 198 -16.56 22.75 6.71
N ILE A 199 -16.65 22.49 8.02
CA ILE A 199 -15.50 22.08 8.84
C ILE A 199 -15.12 20.63 8.50
N SER A 200 -16.12 19.79 8.26
CA SER A 200 -15.92 18.38 7.93
C SER A 200 -15.37 18.16 6.50
N SER A 201 -15.68 19.05 5.55
CA SER A 201 -15.17 18.93 4.17
C SER A 201 -13.64 19.02 4.09
N GLY A 202 -13.03 19.92 4.87
CA GLY A 202 -11.57 20.07 4.94
C GLY A 202 -10.88 18.83 5.50
N LEU A 203 -11.45 18.22 6.53
CA LEU A 203 -10.92 17.01 7.15
C LEU A 203 -11.07 15.79 6.21
N ILE A 204 -12.22 15.64 5.58
CA ILE A 204 -12.45 14.57 4.58
C ILE A 204 -11.48 14.72 3.41
N TYR A 205 -11.31 15.95 2.91
CA TYR A 205 -10.32 16.24 1.87
C TYR A 205 -8.90 15.82 2.28
N ALA A 206 -8.48 16.16 3.48
CA ALA A 206 -7.16 15.79 4.00
C ALA A 206 -7.00 14.27 4.13
N PHE A 207 -8.04 13.54 4.51
CA PHE A 207 -8.04 12.07 4.51
C PHE A 207 -7.85 11.49 3.12
N PHE A 208 -8.56 11.99 2.11
CA PHE A 208 -8.41 11.51 0.73
C PHE A 208 -7.04 11.85 0.15
N GLU A 209 -6.50 13.05 0.44
CA GLU A 209 -5.16 13.42 0.00
C GLU A 209 -4.10 12.51 0.63
N TRP A 210 -4.19 12.31 1.94
CA TRP A 210 -3.31 11.36 2.63
C TRP A 210 -3.44 9.94 2.04
N ARG A 211 -4.65 9.45 1.85
CA ARG A 211 -4.89 8.10 1.30
C ARG A 211 -4.21 7.91 -0.04
N ARG A 212 -4.28 8.90 -0.93
CA ARG A 212 -3.58 8.86 -2.23
C ARG A 212 -2.06 8.75 -2.06
N LYS A 213 -1.48 9.39 -1.06
CA LYS A 213 -0.03 9.30 -0.79
C LYS A 213 0.37 8.01 -0.08
N ALA A 214 -0.50 7.43 0.72
CA ALA A 214 -0.31 6.13 1.36
C ALA A 214 -0.12 4.99 0.35
N GLU A 215 -0.76 5.07 -0.82
CA GLU A 215 -0.57 4.12 -1.91
C GLU A 215 0.89 4.00 -2.37
N LEU A 216 1.63 5.11 -2.37
CA LEU A 216 3.04 5.13 -2.77
C LEU A 216 3.93 4.27 -1.84
N SER A 217 3.59 4.21 -0.56
CA SER A 217 4.27 3.33 0.40
C SER A 217 3.92 1.86 0.17
N SER A 218 2.66 1.58 -0.14
CA SER A 218 2.21 0.22 -0.45
C SER A 218 2.79 -0.31 -1.76
N ASP A 219 3.00 0.55 -2.76
CA ASP A 219 3.73 0.20 -3.99
C ASP A 219 5.18 -0.18 -3.71
N ARG A 220 5.84 0.51 -2.80
CA ARG A 220 7.20 0.16 -2.36
C ARG A 220 7.24 -1.21 -1.68
N ALA A 221 6.26 -1.52 -0.82
CA ALA A 221 6.12 -2.85 -0.24
C ALA A 221 5.90 -3.92 -1.33
N THR A 222 5.10 -3.61 -2.36
CA THR A 222 4.90 -4.50 -3.51
C THR A 222 6.22 -4.85 -4.17
N LEU A 223 7.04 -3.84 -4.50
CA LEU A 223 8.33 -4.07 -5.15
C LEU A 223 9.32 -4.82 -4.25
N LEU A 224 9.31 -4.59 -2.94
CA LEU A 224 10.14 -5.35 -1.99
C LEU A 224 9.80 -6.85 -2.03
N VAL A 225 8.52 -7.20 -2.04
CA VAL A 225 8.07 -8.60 -2.00
C VAL A 225 8.21 -9.29 -3.35
N THR A 226 7.91 -8.60 -4.46
CA THR A 226 8.00 -9.18 -5.80
C THR A 226 9.43 -9.22 -6.33
N ASP A 227 10.28 -8.29 -5.91
CA ASP A 227 11.64 -8.04 -6.43
C ASP A 227 11.70 -7.90 -7.96
N ASP A 228 10.58 -7.53 -8.57
CA ASP A 228 10.39 -7.45 -10.02
C ASP A 228 9.49 -6.27 -10.38
N ILE A 229 10.10 -5.22 -10.93
CA ILE A 229 9.40 -4.00 -11.33
C ILE A 229 8.41 -4.25 -12.48
N ASP A 230 8.70 -5.19 -13.37
CA ASP A 230 7.84 -5.50 -14.50
C ASP A 230 6.53 -6.16 -14.03
N THR A 231 6.59 -7.03 -13.03
CA THR A 231 5.39 -7.56 -12.36
C THR A 231 4.56 -6.45 -11.72
N VAL A 232 5.19 -5.46 -11.06
CA VAL A 232 4.46 -4.33 -10.46
C VAL A 232 3.76 -3.50 -11.54
N ILE A 233 4.46 -3.16 -12.62
CA ILE A 233 3.91 -2.39 -13.75
C ILE A 233 2.79 -3.16 -14.44
N SER A 234 2.98 -4.46 -14.72
CA SER A 234 1.96 -5.32 -15.33
C SER A 234 0.70 -5.38 -14.49
N THR A 235 0.84 -5.50 -13.17
CA THR A 235 -0.29 -5.49 -12.22
C THR A 235 -1.06 -4.17 -12.31
N MET A 236 -0.37 -3.02 -12.23
CA MET A 236 -0.97 -1.70 -12.36
C MET A 236 -1.71 -1.52 -13.70
N MET A 237 -1.08 -1.93 -14.79
CA MET A 237 -1.62 -1.85 -16.14
C MET A 237 -2.91 -2.67 -16.27
N LYS A 238 -2.92 -3.91 -15.80
CA LYS A 238 -4.10 -4.78 -15.86
C LYS A 238 -5.24 -4.27 -15.00
N ILE A 239 -4.97 -3.80 -13.78
CA ILE A 239 -5.99 -3.20 -12.91
C ILE A 239 -6.56 -1.91 -13.53
N SER A 240 -5.78 -1.17 -14.30
CA SER A 240 -6.23 0.06 -14.95
C SER A 240 -7.23 -0.16 -16.07
N GLY A 241 -7.12 -1.26 -16.83
CA GLY A 241 -7.96 -1.50 -17.98
C GLY A 241 -7.70 -2.83 -18.67
N GLY A 242 -7.09 -3.80 -17.99
CA GLY A 242 -6.81 -5.11 -18.53
C GLY A 242 -8.09 -5.91 -18.81
N SER A 243 -8.02 -6.71 -19.87
CA SER A 243 -9.04 -7.68 -20.25
C SER A 243 -8.37 -9.01 -20.52
N HIS A 244 -8.91 -10.10 -19.98
CA HIS A 244 -8.37 -11.42 -20.25
C HIS A 244 -8.43 -11.79 -21.75
N ALA A 245 -9.51 -11.41 -22.41
CA ALA A 245 -9.71 -11.69 -23.84
C ALA A 245 -8.74 -10.91 -24.75
N TYR A 246 -8.32 -9.71 -24.35
CA TYR A 246 -7.47 -8.81 -25.13
C TYR A 246 -6.09 -8.58 -24.49
N ALA A 247 -5.65 -9.47 -23.60
CA ALA A 247 -4.36 -9.35 -22.91
C ALA A 247 -3.17 -9.25 -23.88
N HIS A 248 -3.26 -9.86 -25.05
CA HIS A 248 -2.24 -9.86 -26.11
C HIS A 248 -2.14 -8.53 -26.86
N GLU A 249 -3.13 -7.63 -26.72
CA GLU A 249 -3.15 -6.30 -27.34
C GLU A 249 -2.66 -5.20 -26.41
N VAL A 250 -2.43 -5.51 -25.12
CA VAL A 250 -1.96 -4.53 -24.13
C VAL A 250 -0.43 -4.50 -24.10
N SER A 251 0.14 -3.30 -24.13
CA SER A 251 1.58 -3.08 -24.22
C SER A 251 2.12 -2.32 -23.00
N MET A 252 3.01 -2.95 -22.23
CA MET A 252 3.67 -2.31 -21.09
C MET A 252 4.49 -1.06 -21.50
N PRO A 253 5.28 -1.06 -22.59
CA PRO A 253 5.95 0.16 -23.05
C PRO A 253 4.99 1.31 -23.33
N GLU A 254 3.82 1.04 -23.92
CA GLU A 254 2.81 2.06 -24.19
C GLU A 254 2.17 2.58 -22.89
N PHE A 255 1.95 1.71 -21.90
CA PHE A 255 1.47 2.13 -20.60
C PHE A 255 2.48 3.01 -19.85
N ILE A 256 3.77 2.70 -19.97
CA ILE A 256 4.85 3.54 -19.44
C ILE A 256 4.87 4.89 -20.13
N ARG A 257 4.76 4.93 -21.48
CA ARG A 257 4.68 6.18 -22.24
C ARG A 257 3.46 7.02 -21.81
N GLN A 258 2.30 6.38 -21.64
CA GLN A 258 1.09 7.05 -21.12
C GLN A 258 1.34 7.70 -19.75
N SER A 259 2.12 7.07 -18.87
CA SER A 259 2.50 7.65 -17.56
C SER A 259 3.40 8.90 -17.74
N GLU A 260 4.28 8.90 -18.71
CA GLU A 260 5.13 10.05 -19.02
C GLU A 260 4.29 11.20 -19.62
N ASP A 261 3.39 10.91 -20.55
CA ASP A 261 2.44 11.88 -21.10
C ASP A 261 1.54 12.48 -19.99
N TYR A 262 1.06 11.64 -19.06
CA TYR A 262 0.28 12.10 -17.91
C TYR A 262 1.08 13.05 -17.00
N ARG A 263 2.36 12.77 -16.77
CA ARG A 263 3.25 13.63 -15.99
C ARG A 263 3.45 15.00 -16.65
N GLU A 264 3.50 15.06 -17.98
CA GLU A 264 3.53 16.36 -18.69
C GLU A 264 2.21 17.14 -18.53
N LEU A 265 1.06 16.45 -18.62
CA LEU A 265 -0.25 17.08 -18.36
C LEU A 265 -0.36 17.62 -16.93
N ASP A 266 0.23 16.94 -15.94
CA ASP A 266 0.16 17.34 -14.53
C ASP A 266 1.01 18.60 -14.20
N LYS A 267 1.88 19.05 -15.12
CA LYS A 267 2.64 20.30 -14.98
C LYS A 267 1.78 21.54 -15.21
N ASP A 268 0.65 21.42 -15.90
CA ASP A 268 -0.26 22.53 -16.16
C ASP A 268 -1.13 22.82 -14.92
N ASN A 269 -1.14 24.05 -14.45
CA ASN A 269 -1.89 24.47 -13.26
C ASN A 269 -3.41 24.25 -13.42
N LEU A 270 -3.96 24.42 -14.62
CA LEU A 270 -5.38 24.18 -14.87
C LEU A 270 -5.72 22.70 -14.78
N ASN A 271 -4.83 21.82 -15.31
CA ASN A 271 -4.98 20.38 -15.18
C ASN A 271 -4.90 19.93 -13.72
N GLN A 272 -4.05 20.54 -12.89
CA GLN A 272 -4.02 20.30 -11.44
C GLN A 272 -5.35 20.69 -10.77
N VAL A 273 -5.96 21.80 -11.18
CA VAL A 273 -7.30 22.18 -10.68
C VAL A 273 -8.35 21.16 -11.10
N TYR A 274 -8.34 20.69 -12.36
CA TYR A 274 -9.25 19.65 -12.82
C TYR A 274 -9.00 18.32 -12.11
N LYS A 275 -7.75 17.91 -11.91
CA LYS A 275 -7.39 16.74 -11.13
C LYS A 275 -7.93 16.82 -9.70
N PHE A 276 -7.80 17.98 -9.06
CA PHE A 276 -8.39 18.26 -7.76
C PHE A 276 -9.91 18.09 -7.76
N LEU A 277 -10.60 18.65 -8.74
CA LEU A 277 -12.05 18.57 -8.87
C LEU A 277 -12.52 17.13 -9.15
N LEU A 278 -11.78 16.36 -9.99
CA LEU A 278 -12.07 14.95 -10.27
C LEU A 278 -11.96 14.09 -9.02
N TYR A 279 -10.97 14.34 -8.18
CA TYR A 279 -10.79 13.58 -6.94
C TYR A 279 -11.76 14.00 -5.81
N ASN A 280 -12.20 15.25 -5.79
CA ASN A 280 -12.92 15.81 -4.64
C ASN A 280 -14.31 16.35 -4.98
N GLY A 281 -14.71 16.39 -6.26
CA GLY A 281 -16.01 16.88 -6.70
C GLY A 281 -17.15 15.96 -6.26
N SER A 282 -18.13 16.54 -5.56
CA SER A 282 -19.37 15.83 -5.21
C SER A 282 -20.12 15.39 -6.47
N GLY A 283 -20.31 14.09 -6.65
CA GLY A 283 -21.01 13.50 -7.79
C GLY A 283 -20.09 12.95 -8.88
N SER A 284 -18.78 13.08 -8.78
CA SER A 284 -17.85 12.36 -9.65
C SER A 284 -17.76 10.88 -9.24
N PRO A 285 -17.88 9.92 -10.17
CA PRO A 285 -17.58 8.52 -9.88
C PRO A 285 -16.14 8.32 -9.36
N THR A 286 -15.26 9.27 -9.65
CA THR A 286 -13.83 9.27 -9.26
C THR A 286 -13.61 9.82 -7.86
N SER A 287 -14.55 10.55 -7.27
CA SER A 287 -14.46 11.03 -5.88
C SER A 287 -14.41 9.90 -4.86
N MET A 288 -14.83 8.69 -5.27
CA MET A 288 -14.74 7.46 -4.47
C MET A 288 -13.60 6.53 -4.91
N LEU A 289 -12.67 7.00 -5.77
CA LEU A 289 -11.51 6.18 -6.11
C LEU A 289 -10.73 5.88 -4.84
N SER A 290 -10.74 4.60 -4.49
CA SER A 290 -9.96 4.08 -3.37
C SER A 290 -8.47 4.24 -3.60
N HIS A 291 -8.05 4.28 -4.86
CA HIS A 291 -6.65 4.39 -5.29
C HIS A 291 -6.47 5.55 -6.28
N PRO A 292 -5.34 6.27 -6.25
CA PRO A 292 -4.99 7.25 -7.28
C PRO A 292 -4.75 6.56 -8.62
N PHE A 293 -4.71 7.36 -9.69
CA PHE A 293 -4.47 6.83 -11.02
C PHE A 293 -3.18 6.00 -11.08
N PRO A 294 -3.23 4.75 -11.56
CA PRO A 294 -2.05 3.90 -11.65
C PRO A 294 -0.91 4.54 -12.46
N VAL A 295 -1.24 5.31 -13.49
CA VAL A 295 -0.25 6.05 -14.29
C VAL A 295 0.47 7.14 -13.49
N ASP A 296 -0.19 7.75 -12.49
CA ASP A 296 0.42 8.73 -11.58
C ASP A 296 1.40 8.06 -10.60
N ARG A 297 1.10 6.86 -10.16
CA ARG A 297 1.92 6.07 -9.23
C ARG A 297 3.17 5.46 -9.89
N LEU A 298 3.07 5.17 -11.19
CA LEU A 298 4.07 4.43 -11.94
C LEU A 298 5.46 5.09 -11.92
N HIS A 299 5.54 6.42 -12.08
CA HIS A 299 6.84 7.09 -12.07
C HIS A 299 7.51 7.02 -10.68
N TYR A 300 6.75 7.16 -9.59
CA TYR A 300 7.30 7.08 -8.23
C TYR A 300 7.93 5.72 -7.94
N ILE A 301 7.29 4.63 -8.34
CA ILE A 301 7.83 3.29 -8.10
C ILE A 301 9.03 2.98 -9.00
N ARG A 302 9.04 3.45 -10.25
CA ARG A 302 10.18 3.31 -11.15
C ARG A 302 11.40 4.10 -10.65
N ASP A 303 11.20 5.34 -10.21
CA ASP A 303 12.27 6.17 -9.65
C ASP A 303 12.85 5.51 -8.39
N TRP A 304 11.99 4.96 -7.53
CA TRP A 304 12.43 4.28 -6.32
C TRP A 304 13.16 2.97 -6.61
N ALA A 305 12.73 2.19 -7.61
CA ALA A 305 13.40 0.96 -8.04
C ALA A 305 14.86 1.21 -8.45
N GLY A 306 15.16 2.37 -9.02
CA GLY A 306 16.52 2.81 -9.38
C GLY A 306 17.31 3.47 -8.24
N SER A 307 16.71 3.68 -7.06
CA SER A 307 17.29 4.47 -5.98
C SER A 307 18.30 3.69 -5.14
N GLU A 308 19.19 4.43 -4.47
CA GLU A 308 20.09 3.88 -3.46
C GLU A 308 19.32 3.33 -2.25
N GLU A 309 18.21 4.00 -1.84
CA GLU A 309 17.36 3.57 -0.73
C GLU A 309 16.85 2.14 -0.97
N TYR A 310 16.28 1.84 -2.13
CA TYR A 310 15.81 0.49 -2.48
C TYR A 310 16.96 -0.53 -2.44
N ARG A 311 18.11 -0.18 -3.02
CA ARG A 311 19.28 -1.07 -3.02
C ARG A 311 19.78 -1.37 -1.61
N GLN A 312 19.83 -0.38 -0.72
CA GLN A 312 20.24 -0.59 0.67
C GLN A 312 19.25 -1.50 1.42
N ILE A 313 17.96 -1.33 1.22
CA ILE A 313 16.95 -2.21 1.83
C ILE A 313 17.16 -3.65 1.35
N ARG A 314 17.38 -3.88 0.07
CA ARG A 314 17.66 -5.21 -0.48
C ARG A 314 18.92 -5.87 0.09
N LEU A 315 19.92 -5.07 0.44
CA LEU A 315 21.16 -5.54 1.09
C LEU A 315 20.98 -5.81 2.61
N GLY A 316 19.79 -5.59 3.16
CA GLY A 316 19.51 -5.80 4.58
C GLY A 316 19.74 -4.57 5.46
N ASN A 317 20.12 -3.44 4.86
CA ASN A 317 20.36 -2.16 5.52
C ASN A 317 19.07 -1.36 5.61
N TYR A 318 18.23 -1.66 6.60
CA TYR A 318 16.94 -1.00 6.79
C TYR A 318 16.59 -0.83 8.27
N LYS A 319 15.72 0.14 8.54
CA LYS A 319 15.18 0.39 9.87
C LYS A 319 14.32 -0.79 10.34
N ARG A 320 14.61 -1.31 11.53
CA ARG A 320 13.87 -2.43 12.13
C ARG A 320 12.79 -1.95 13.09
N ALA A 321 11.69 -2.71 13.18
CA ALA A 321 10.66 -2.49 14.17
C ALA A 321 11.23 -2.79 15.57
N GLY A 322 10.95 -1.92 16.56
CA GLY A 322 11.47 -2.07 17.93
C GLY A 322 12.87 -1.52 18.16
N ALA A 323 13.59 -1.08 17.13
CA ALA A 323 14.76 -0.23 17.29
C ALA A 323 14.31 1.18 17.72
N SER A 324 13.97 1.33 18.98
CA SER A 324 13.83 2.63 19.61
C SER A 324 15.20 3.27 19.66
N GLY A 325 15.43 4.18 18.73
CA GLY A 325 16.48 5.17 18.67
C GLY A 325 17.81 4.84 19.33
N ALA A 326 18.75 4.32 18.58
CA ALA A 326 20.16 4.71 18.65
C ALA A 326 20.74 4.49 17.25
N VAL A 327 20.50 5.43 16.38
CA VAL A 327 21.47 5.73 15.36
C VAL A 327 22.37 6.75 16.03
N ASP A 328 23.53 6.29 16.47
CA ASP A 328 24.66 7.16 16.71
C ASP A 328 25.07 7.77 15.37
N VAL A 329 24.34 8.79 14.96
CA VAL A 329 24.86 9.82 14.09
C VAL A 329 25.61 10.72 15.07
N GLU A 330 26.93 10.74 14.96
CA GLU A 330 27.71 11.84 15.50
C GLU A 330 27.16 13.14 14.87
N VAL A 331 26.17 13.72 15.51
CA VAL A 331 25.74 15.08 15.27
C VAL A 331 26.63 15.92 16.18
N GLU A 332 27.54 16.70 15.57
CA GLU A 332 28.17 17.81 16.27
C GLU A 332 27.08 18.55 17.06
N GLU A 333 27.20 18.54 18.39
CA GLU A 333 26.27 19.24 19.27
C GLU A 333 26.22 20.73 18.88
N PRO A 334 25.06 21.26 18.53
CA PRO A 334 24.89 22.71 18.45
C PRO A 334 25.12 23.28 19.84
N THR A 335 26.01 24.22 19.94
CA THR A 335 26.47 24.87 21.19
C THR A 335 25.41 25.66 21.94
N ASN A 336 24.13 25.52 21.61
CA ASN A 336 23.00 26.04 22.37
C ASN A 336 21.81 25.04 22.31
N PRO A 337 21.29 24.57 23.44
CA PRO A 337 20.08 23.74 23.44
C PRO A 337 18.90 24.55 22.88
N PRO A 338 18.06 23.93 22.02
CA PRO A 338 16.83 24.57 21.59
C PRO A 338 15.95 24.86 22.81
N PRO A 339 15.18 25.97 22.83
CA PRO A 339 14.28 26.28 23.93
C PRO A 339 13.31 25.11 24.11
N LYS A 340 13.08 24.70 25.38
CA LYS A 340 12.11 23.65 25.71
C LYS A 340 10.79 23.94 25.02
N PRO A 341 10.13 22.95 24.40
CA PRO A 341 8.81 23.18 23.84
C PRO A 341 7.89 23.68 24.94
N GLU A 342 7.23 24.78 24.66
CA GLU A 342 6.28 25.43 25.57
C GLU A 342 5.15 24.45 25.90
N SER A 343 4.77 24.35 27.16
CA SER A 343 3.67 23.46 27.54
C SER A 343 2.35 23.94 26.93
N GLU A 344 1.46 23.03 26.59
CA GLU A 344 0.16 23.34 26.00
C GLU A 344 -0.64 24.37 26.84
N PRO A 345 -0.64 24.34 28.18
CA PRO A 345 -1.24 25.38 28.99
C PRO A 345 -0.61 26.77 28.83
N ASP A 346 0.69 26.85 28.64
CA ASP A 346 1.37 28.15 28.49
C ASP A 346 1.10 28.76 27.12
N ARG A 347 1.00 27.91 26.09
CA ARG A 347 0.60 28.33 24.74
C ARG A 347 -0.85 28.86 24.71
N LEU A 348 -1.76 28.18 25.40
CA LEU A 348 -3.15 28.62 25.53
C LEU A 348 -3.25 29.96 26.30
N ARG A 349 -2.47 30.14 27.38
CA ARG A 349 -2.43 31.40 28.13
C ARG A 349 -2.00 32.57 27.25
N ARG A 350 -0.93 32.42 26.46
CA ARG A 350 -0.51 33.46 25.52
C ARG A 350 -1.60 33.78 24.48
N GLN A 351 -2.25 32.79 23.92
CA GLN A 351 -3.34 33.02 22.97
C GLN A 351 -4.50 33.78 23.60
N ILE A 352 -4.84 33.52 24.88
CA ILE A 352 -5.86 34.25 25.62
C ILE A 352 -5.41 35.69 25.87
N GLU A 353 -4.16 35.92 26.26
CA GLU A 353 -3.60 37.24 26.49
C GLU A 353 -3.57 38.07 25.20
N ASP A 354 -3.18 37.47 24.08
CA ASP A 354 -3.17 38.13 22.76
C ASP A 354 -4.58 38.53 22.31
N LEU A 355 -5.56 37.65 22.47
CA LEU A 355 -6.97 37.91 22.17
C LEU A 355 -7.55 39.00 23.08
N GLN A 356 -7.20 39.01 24.37
CA GLN A 356 -7.61 40.07 25.30
C GLN A 356 -7.01 41.43 24.92
N ALA A 357 -5.73 41.45 24.53
CA ALA A 357 -5.06 42.67 24.08
C ALA A 357 -5.69 43.22 22.79
N GLU A 358 -6.14 42.31 21.89
CA GLU A 358 -6.81 42.71 20.66
C GLU A 358 -8.22 43.28 20.93
N VAL A 359 -8.98 42.66 21.82
CA VAL A 359 -10.29 43.19 22.27
C VAL A 359 -10.16 44.54 22.93
N ASP A 360 -9.14 44.74 23.79
CA ASP A 360 -8.88 46.06 24.43
C ASP A 360 -8.41 47.11 23.43
N ARG A 361 -7.69 46.73 22.38
CA ARG A 361 -7.31 47.61 21.27
C ARG A 361 -8.53 48.05 20.46
N MET A 362 -9.47 47.15 20.21
CA MET A 362 -10.72 47.44 19.53
C MET A 362 -11.63 48.36 20.38
N LYS A 363 -11.72 48.18 21.70
CA LYS A 363 -12.48 49.04 22.60
C LYS A 363 -11.93 50.47 22.72
N ARG A 364 -10.63 50.67 22.48
CA ARG A 364 -10.02 52.02 22.50
C ARG A 364 -10.16 52.78 21.17
N LYS A 365 -10.58 52.12 20.09
CA LYS A 365 -10.78 52.71 18.76
C LYS A 365 -12.25 53.02 18.41
N GLY A 366 -13.20 52.62 19.24
CA GLY A 366 -14.62 52.98 19.21
C GLY A 366 -14.97 53.96 20.31
#